data_6821bf2e3935f4a371846e2616acbbce
#
_entry.id   6821bf2e3935f4a371846e2616acbbce
#
_cell.length_a   1.000
_cell.length_b   1.000
_cell.length_c   1.000
_cell.angle_alpha   90.00
_cell.angle_beta   90.00
_cell.angle_gamma   90.00
#
_symmetry.space_group_name_H-M   'P 1'
#
loop_
_entity.id
_entity.type
_entity.pdbx_description
1 polymer ?
#
loop_
_entity_poly.entity_id
_entity_poly.type
_entity_poly.pdbx_seq_one_letter_code
_entity_poly.pdbx_strand_id
1 'polypeptide(L)' 'MTVSKEQLIDALYNEYVFLCHDDFDPENDATPEEYLEMLKEMSYDELIEETSTDDVYHLDEFMSAWG' A
#
# COMPACT_ATOMS: atom_id res chain seq x y z
N MET A 1 -1.63 -18.28 4.31
CA MET A 1 -1.70 -17.91 2.89
C MET A 1 -0.64 -16.83 2.60
N THR A 2 0.10 -17.02 1.54
CA THR A 2 1.21 -16.11 1.22
C THR A 2 0.74 -15.01 0.26
N VAL A 3 1.01 -13.77 0.60
CA VAL A 3 0.68 -12.63 -0.25
C VAL A 3 1.91 -12.28 -1.08
N SER A 4 1.72 -12.05 -2.37
CA SER A 4 2.83 -11.71 -3.26
C SER A 4 3.17 -10.23 -3.13
N LYS A 5 4.37 -9.86 -3.58
CA LYS A 5 4.80 -8.46 -3.58
C LYS A 5 3.83 -7.61 -4.42
N GLU A 6 3.40 -8.13 -5.56
CA GLU A 6 2.48 -7.41 -6.44
C GLU A 6 1.14 -7.16 -5.75
N GLN A 7 0.65 -8.14 -5.00
CA GLN A 7 -0.59 -7.97 -4.26
C GLN A 7 -0.47 -6.87 -3.20
N LEU A 8 0.66 -6.84 -2.50
CA LEU A 8 0.93 -5.79 -1.52
C LEU A 8 0.97 -4.42 -2.16
N ILE A 9 1.65 -4.31 -3.30
CA ILE A 9 1.75 -3.05 -4.02
C ILE A 9 0.36 -2.58 -4.46
N ASP A 10 -0.44 -3.47 -5.01
CA ASP A 10 -1.80 -3.13 -5.44
C ASP A 10 -2.67 -2.67 -4.28
N ALA A 11 -2.60 -3.37 -3.16
CA ALA A 11 -3.39 -3.03 -1.98
C ALA A 11 -2.99 -1.66 -1.43
N LEU A 12 -1.70 -1.42 -1.29
CA LEU A 12 -1.20 -0.13 -0.80
C LEU A 12 -1.55 1.00 -1.75
N TYR A 13 -1.44 0.76 -3.05
CA TYR A 13 -1.82 1.74 -4.05
C TYR A 13 -3.31 2.08 -3.96
N ASN A 14 -4.16 1.07 -3.82
CA ASN A 14 -5.59 1.27 -3.69
C ASN A 14 -5.93 2.11 -2.46
N GLU A 15 -5.29 1.82 -1.34
CA GLU A 15 -5.50 2.59 -0.12
C GLU A 15 -5.06 4.04 -0.31
N TYR A 16 -3.92 4.26 -0.93
CA TYR A 16 -3.40 5.60 -1.16
C TYR A 16 -4.32 6.41 -2.08
N VAL A 17 -4.81 5.79 -3.14
CA VAL A 17 -5.73 6.44 -4.05
C VAL A 17 -7.02 6.85 -3.32
N PHE A 18 -7.51 5.98 -2.45
CA PHE A 18 -8.69 6.27 -1.65
C PHE A 18 -8.47 7.48 -0.75
N LEU A 19 -7.31 7.54 -0.09
CA LEU A 19 -6.98 8.67 0.78
C LEU A 19 -6.81 9.96 -0.02
N CYS A 20 -6.19 9.89 -1.19
CA CYS A 20 -6.02 11.05 -2.07
C CYS A 20 -7.35 11.59 -2.58
N HIS A 21 -8.33 10.73 -2.73
CA HIS A 21 -9.64 11.14 -3.19
C HIS A 21 -10.32 12.09 -2.20
N ASP A 22 -10.10 11.87 -0.92
CA ASP A 22 -10.70 12.69 0.13
C ASP A 22 -9.87 13.93 0.46
N ASP A 23 -8.55 13.79 0.52
CA ASP A 23 -7.69 14.88 1.01
C ASP A 23 -6.31 14.80 0.35
N PHE A 24 -6.23 15.26 -0.89
CA PHE A 24 -4.98 15.24 -1.64
C PHE A 24 -4.41 16.64 -1.75
N ASP A 25 -3.15 16.79 -1.36
CA ASP A 25 -2.41 18.04 -1.48
C ASP A 25 -1.27 17.86 -2.49
N PRO A 26 -1.43 18.34 -3.73
CA PRO A 26 -0.42 18.13 -4.77
C PRO A 26 0.92 18.80 -4.48
N GLU A 27 0.97 19.72 -3.55
CA GLU A 27 2.24 20.38 -3.18
C GLU A 27 3.03 19.58 -2.16
N ASN A 28 2.36 18.87 -1.26
CA ASN A 28 3.00 18.15 -0.16
C ASN A 28 2.94 16.64 -0.30
N ASP A 29 1.96 16.13 -1.03
CA ASP A 29 1.76 14.69 -1.17
C ASP A 29 2.20 14.22 -2.56
N ALA A 30 2.80 13.04 -2.61
CA ALA A 30 3.15 12.42 -3.88
C ALA A 30 1.88 12.02 -4.63
N THR A 31 1.92 12.07 -5.95
CA THR A 31 0.80 11.57 -6.74
C THR A 31 0.69 10.05 -6.57
N PRO A 32 -0.50 9.47 -6.81
CA PRO A 32 -0.63 8.01 -6.74
C PRO A 32 0.37 7.28 -7.63
N GLU A 33 0.69 7.84 -8.80
CA GLU A 33 1.65 7.23 -9.71
C GLU A 33 3.06 7.25 -9.12
N GLU A 34 3.45 8.35 -8.49
CA GLU A 34 4.75 8.44 -7.83
C GLU A 34 4.83 7.47 -6.65
N TYR A 35 3.76 7.34 -5.90
CA TYR A 35 3.71 6.40 -4.80
C TYR A 35 3.86 4.96 -5.29
N LEU A 36 3.19 4.64 -6.39
CA LEU A 36 3.29 3.31 -6.99
C LEU A 36 4.73 2.98 -7.39
N GLU A 37 5.43 3.94 -7.99
CA GLU A 37 6.84 3.75 -8.35
C GLU A 37 7.70 3.49 -7.12
N MET A 38 7.44 4.22 -6.05
CA MET A 38 8.16 4.01 -4.79
C MET A 38 7.91 2.61 -4.24
N LEU A 39 6.66 2.15 -4.28
CA LEU A 39 6.30 0.82 -3.80
C LEU A 39 7.01 -0.28 -4.58
N LYS A 40 7.18 -0.09 -5.88
CA LYS A 40 7.87 -1.07 -6.73
C LYS A 40 9.34 -1.24 -6.37
N GLU A 41 9.94 -0.20 -5.81
CA GLU A 41 11.35 -0.24 -5.41
C GLU A 41 11.55 -0.78 -4.00
N MET A 42 10.47 -0.90 -3.22
CA MET A 42 10.56 -1.39 -1.85
C MET A 42 10.69 -2.91 -1.82
N SER A 43 11.37 -3.41 -0.79
CA SER A 43 11.44 -4.85 -0.57
C SER A 43 10.12 -5.38 0.00
N TYR A 44 9.95 -6.70 -0.03
CA TYR A 44 8.76 -7.33 0.52
C TYR A 44 8.56 -6.96 2.00
N ASP A 45 9.63 -7.00 2.77
CA ASP A 45 9.57 -6.67 4.19
C ASP A 45 9.17 -5.20 4.41
N GLU A 46 9.68 -4.31 3.59
CA GLU A 46 9.32 -2.90 3.67
C GLU A 46 7.86 -2.68 3.33
N LEU A 47 7.34 -3.41 2.35
CA LEU A 47 5.93 -3.32 2.00
C LEU A 47 5.02 -3.80 3.13
N ILE A 48 5.41 -4.86 3.82
CA ILE A 48 4.68 -5.36 4.98
C ILE A 48 4.62 -4.28 6.07
N GLU A 49 5.74 -3.63 6.33
CA GLU A 49 5.79 -2.54 7.31
C GLU A 49 4.91 -1.37 6.89
N GLU A 50 4.86 -1.08 5.60
CA GLU A 50 4.05 0.02 5.07
C GLU A 50 2.57 -0.22 5.30
N THR A 51 2.12 -1.47 5.33
CA THR A 51 0.72 -1.80 5.63
C THR A 51 0.37 -1.58 7.10
N SER A 52 1.37 -1.34 7.94
CA SER A 52 1.22 -1.18 9.39
C SER A 52 0.68 -2.43 10.07
N THR A 53 0.97 -3.60 9.49
CA THR A 53 0.56 -4.88 10.05
C THR A 53 1.76 -5.58 10.66
N ASP A 54 1.59 -6.12 11.87
CA ASP A 54 2.67 -6.77 12.61
C ASP A 54 2.67 -8.28 12.45
N ASP A 55 1.57 -8.85 11.99
CA ASP A 55 1.47 -10.29 11.82
C ASP A 55 0.58 -10.64 10.62
N VAL A 56 0.57 -11.93 10.28
CA VAL A 56 -0.13 -12.44 9.11
C VAL A 56 -1.65 -12.23 9.22
N TYR A 57 -2.17 -12.26 10.43
CA TYR A 57 -3.60 -12.11 10.65
C TYR A 57 -4.07 -10.70 10.25
N HIS A 58 -3.35 -9.69 10.69
CA HIS A 58 -3.68 -8.32 10.34
C HIS A 58 -3.45 -8.03 8.86
N LEU A 59 -2.46 -8.69 8.28
CA LEU A 59 -2.19 -8.55 6.85
C LEU A 59 -3.37 -9.09 6.03
N ASP A 60 -3.95 -10.21 6.45
CA ASP A 60 -5.13 -10.76 5.78
C ASP A 60 -6.30 -9.77 5.78
N GLU A 61 -6.52 -9.11 6.91
CA GLU A 61 -7.58 -8.10 7.01
C GLU A 61 -7.31 -6.93 6.07
N PHE A 62 -6.06 -6.47 6.02
CA PHE A 62 -5.67 -5.38 5.13
C PHE A 62 -5.92 -5.78 3.67
N MET A 63 -5.51 -6.97 3.28
CA MET A 63 -5.68 -7.44 1.92
C MET A 63 -7.15 -7.65 1.55
N SER A 64 -7.97 -8.03 2.51
CA SER A 64 -9.42 -8.14 2.28
C SER A 64 -10.05 -6.79 1.99
N ALA A 65 -9.54 -5.75 2.61
CA ALA A 65 -10.07 -4.41 2.42
C ALA A 65 -9.59 -3.76 1.11
N TRP A 66 -8.33 -3.97 0.75
CA TRP A 66 -7.71 -3.20 -0.33
C TRP A 66 -7.19 -4.04 -1.49
N GLY A 67 -6.97 -5.31 -1.25
CA GLY A 67 -6.50 -6.21 -2.29
C GLY A 67 -7.62 -6.82 -3.09
#